data_b5969ff0f711fee44c2a3e44d8e8712a
#
_entry.id   b5969ff0f711fee44c2a3e44d8e8712a
#
_cell.length_a   1.000
_cell.length_b   1.000
_cell.length_c   1.000
_cell.angle_alpha   90.00
_cell.angle_beta   90.00
_cell.angle_gamma   90.00
#
_symmetry.space_group_name_H-M   'P 1'
#
loop_
_entity.id
_entity.type
_entity.pdbx_description
1 polymer ?
#
loop_
_entity_poly.entity_id
_entity_poly.type
_entity_poly.pdbx_seq_one_letter_code
_entity_poly.pdbx_strand_id
1 'polypeptide(L)'
;MSPAPVQVMGVLNVTDDSFSDGGRYLEVDDAVAHGLAMAAEGAGIVDVGGESTGPGAARIDFRVETSRVVPVVKELAAQGITVSIDTMHADVARAALQSGARIVNDVSGGRADPAMAPLLAEAGVPWVLMHWRSVSSEQPHQAPRFRDVVAEVRAELLASVDDAVAAGVDPDKLVIDPGLGFAKTGQDNWALLHALPQLVATGVPVLLGASRKRFLGRLLAGPDGSPRPPDGRETATAVISALAALYGAWGVRVHDVRASVDALKVVEAWTQAPQILGHTELAGDDG
;
A
#
# COMPACT_ATOMS: atom_id res chain seq x y z
N MET A 1 -17.54 -18.13 7.80
CA MET A 1 -16.47 -18.12 6.80
C MET A 1 -15.28 -17.40 7.44
N SER A 2 -14.11 -18.01 7.46
CA SER A 2 -12.91 -17.27 7.90
C SER A 2 -12.68 -16.10 6.95
N PRO A 3 -12.32 -14.91 7.44
CA PRO A 3 -11.98 -13.79 6.59
C PRO A 3 -10.81 -14.19 5.67
N ALA A 4 -10.80 -13.66 4.46
CA ALA A 4 -9.67 -13.88 3.54
C ALA A 4 -8.37 -13.39 4.21
N PRO A 5 -7.23 -14.06 3.97
CA PRO A 5 -5.95 -13.63 4.55
C PRO A 5 -5.60 -12.22 4.09
N VAL A 6 -5.08 -11.42 5.02
CA VAL A 6 -4.65 -10.03 4.75
C VAL A 6 -3.50 -10.05 3.75
N GLN A 7 -3.61 -9.23 2.70
CA GLN A 7 -2.57 -9.13 1.66
C GLN A 7 -1.36 -8.35 2.17
N VAL A 8 -0.16 -8.86 1.93
CA VAL A 8 1.09 -8.13 2.13
C VAL A 8 1.59 -7.64 0.77
N MET A 9 1.61 -6.33 0.61
CA MET A 9 2.11 -5.65 -0.59
C MET A 9 3.50 -5.08 -0.28
N GLY A 10 4.55 -5.68 -0.84
CA GLY A 10 5.92 -5.24 -0.68
C GLY A 10 6.25 -4.07 -1.60
N VAL A 11 6.88 -3.01 -1.07
CA VAL A 11 7.26 -1.80 -1.81
C VAL A 11 8.57 -2.00 -2.53
N LEU A 12 8.57 -1.94 -3.86
CA LEU A 12 9.75 -2.01 -4.70
C LEU A 12 9.95 -0.71 -5.47
N ASN A 13 10.84 0.17 -4.98
CA ASN A 13 11.17 1.42 -5.65
C ASN A 13 12.29 1.20 -6.67
N VAL A 14 12.06 1.64 -7.93
CA VAL A 14 13.00 1.59 -9.05
C VAL A 14 13.35 3.04 -9.43
N THR A 15 14.08 3.73 -8.53
CA THR A 15 14.46 5.15 -8.67
C THR A 15 15.98 5.29 -8.68
N ASP A 16 16.51 6.39 -9.29
CA ASP A 16 17.95 6.62 -9.41
C ASP A 16 18.68 6.65 -8.05
N ASP A 17 18.00 7.03 -6.98
CA ASP A 17 18.54 7.08 -5.62
C ASP A 17 18.64 5.70 -4.95
N SER A 18 17.99 4.68 -5.53
CA SER A 18 17.90 3.34 -4.93
C SER A 18 19.11 2.46 -5.28
N PHE A 19 19.86 2.78 -6.34
CA PHE A 19 20.92 1.96 -6.89
C PHE A 19 22.06 2.85 -7.40
N SER A 20 23.15 2.96 -6.64
CA SER A 20 24.37 3.69 -7.05
C SER A 20 25.37 2.74 -7.72
N ASP A 21 25.96 3.17 -8.86
CA ASP A 21 27.17 2.66 -9.51
C ASP A 21 27.11 1.51 -10.54
N GLY A 22 25.93 1.01 -10.94
CA GLY A 22 25.87 0.01 -12.02
C GLY A 22 24.89 0.40 -13.12
N GLY A 23 25.22 0.35 -14.37
CA GLY A 23 24.36 0.77 -15.47
C GLY A 23 22.96 0.10 -15.48
N ARG A 24 22.00 0.62 -16.27
CA ARG A 24 20.56 0.26 -16.31
C ARG A 24 20.21 -1.23 -16.22
N TYR A 25 21.05 -2.15 -16.70
CA TYR A 25 20.80 -3.59 -16.65
C TYR A 25 21.03 -4.18 -15.25
N LEU A 26 22.05 -3.72 -14.53
CA LEU A 26 22.30 -4.12 -13.15
C LEU A 26 21.19 -3.64 -12.22
N GLU A 27 20.63 -2.44 -12.48
CA GLU A 27 19.51 -1.88 -11.72
C GLU A 27 18.23 -2.72 -11.87
N VAL A 28 17.94 -3.25 -13.07
CA VAL A 28 16.79 -4.13 -13.31
C VAL A 28 16.97 -5.47 -12.60
N ASP A 29 18.15 -6.09 -12.73
CA ASP A 29 18.44 -7.39 -12.12
C ASP A 29 18.36 -7.32 -10.58
N ASP A 30 18.89 -6.25 -9.98
CA ASP A 30 18.83 -6.02 -8.52
C ASP A 30 17.39 -5.78 -8.06
N ALA A 31 16.60 -5.01 -8.81
CA ALA A 31 15.19 -4.77 -8.52
C ALA A 31 14.38 -6.08 -8.61
N VAL A 32 14.62 -6.89 -9.64
CA VAL A 32 13.99 -8.20 -9.81
C VAL A 32 14.38 -9.13 -8.68
N ALA A 33 15.67 -9.23 -8.33
CA ALA A 33 16.14 -10.05 -7.22
C ALA A 33 15.49 -9.64 -5.89
N HIS A 34 15.34 -8.33 -5.63
CA HIS A 34 14.66 -7.82 -4.45
C HIS A 34 13.16 -8.17 -4.47
N GLY A 35 12.47 -8.00 -5.60
CA GLY A 35 11.07 -8.40 -5.73
C GLY A 35 10.84 -9.90 -5.49
N LEU A 36 11.73 -10.76 -5.99
CA LEU A 36 11.71 -12.20 -5.73
C LEU A 36 11.97 -12.52 -4.25
N ALA A 37 12.89 -11.81 -3.61
CA ALA A 37 13.14 -11.96 -2.18
C ALA A 37 11.90 -11.58 -1.34
N MET A 38 11.22 -10.47 -1.67
CA MET A 38 9.93 -10.10 -1.03
C MET A 38 8.88 -11.19 -1.17
N ALA A 39 8.73 -11.77 -2.36
CA ALA A 39 7.79 -12.87 -2.59
C ALA A 39 8.16 -14.12 -1.77
N ALA A 40 9.45 -14.47 -1.71
CA ALA A 40 9.95 -15.58 -0.88
C ALA A 40 9.75 -15.32 0.63
N GLU A 41 9.71 -14.06 1.07
CA GLU A 41 9.38 -13.66 2.43
C GLU A 41 7.88 -13.70 2.74
N GLY A 42 7.03 -13.86 1.72
CA GLY A 42 5.60 -14.01 1.85
C GLY A 42 4.78 -12.80 1.39
N ALA A 43 5.35 -11.87 0.61
CA ALA A 43 4.57 -10.85 -0.07
C ALA A 43 3.63 -11.52 -1.09
N GLY A 44 2.33 -11.27 -0.96
CA GLY A 44 1.34 -11.70 -1.95
C GLY A 44 1.34 -10.82 -3.20
N ILE A 45 1.85 -9.59 -3.08
CA ILE A 45 1.90 -8.57 -4.12
C ILE A 45 3.23 -7.84 -4.01
N VAL A 46 3.90 -7.58 -5.15
CA VAL A 46 5.07 -6.67 -5.24
C VAL A 46 4.62 -5.42 -5.97
N ASP A 47 4.74 -4.26 -5.32
CA ASP A 47 4.29 -2.96 -5.82
C ASP A 47 5.48 -2.16 -6.36
N VAL A 48 5.57 -2.09 -7.68
CA VAL A 48 6.69 -1.52 -8.42
C VAL A 48 6.43 -0.05 -8.69
N GLY A 49 7.28 0.84 -8.20
CA GLY A 49 7.18 2.29 -8.42
C GLY A 49 8.45 2.86 -9.06
N GLY A 50 8.29 3.63 -10.14
CA GLY A 50 9.40 4.28 -10.85
C GLY A 50 9.59 5.75 -10.52
N GLU A 51 8.65 6.35 -9.81
CA GLU A 51 8.68 7.74 -9.33
C GLU A 51 8.60 7.75 -7.79
N SER A 52 9.39 8.62 -7.16
CA SER A 52 9.25 8.82 -5.71
C SER A 52 7.98 9.59 -5.41
N THR A 53 7.09 9.02 -4.61
CA THR A 53 5.88 9.68 -4.11
C THR A 53 6.11 10.43 -2.79
N GLY A 54 7.36 10.52 -2.34
CA GLY A 54 7.74 11.20 -1.12
C GLY A 54 7.53 12.72 -1.19
N PRO A 55 7.30 13.39 -0.04
CA PRO A 55 7.15 14.84 0.00
C PRO A 55 8.37 15.57 -0.57
N GLY A 56 8.16 16.39 -1.60
CA GLY A 56 9.22 17.17 -2.25
C GLY A 56 9.95 16.45 -3.39
N ALA A 57 9.58 15.22 -3.72
CA ALA A 57 10.11 14.56 -4.89
C ALA A 57 9.73 15.30 -6.18
N ALA A 58 10.69 15.42 -7.08
CA ALA A 58 10.45 16.00 -8.40
C ALA A 58 9.62 15.03 -9.25
N ARG A 59 8.65 15.56 -10.01
CA ARG A 59 7.94 14.78 -11.01
C ARG A 59 8.88 14.42 -12.15
N ILE A 60 8.80 13.18 -12.62
CA ILE A 60 9.56 12.71 -13.77
C ILE A 60 8.66 12.56 -15.00
N ASP A 61 9.26 12.59 -16.18
CA ASP A 61 8.55 12.30 -17.42
C ASP A 61 8.07 10.85 -17.42
N PHE A 62 6.81 10.62 -17.81
CA PHE A 62 6.20 9.29 -17.83
C PHE A 62 7.00 8.27 -18.69
N ARG A 63 7.73 8.74 -19.71
CA ARG A 63 8.60 7.86 -20.51
C ARG A 63 9.80 7.35 -19.72
N VAL A 64 10.35 8.20 -18.84
CA VAL A 64 11.43 7.81 -17.93
C VAL A 64 10.90 6.79 -16.92
N GLU A 65 9.74 7.07 -16.31
CA GLU A 65 9.07 6.15 -15.39
C GLU A 65 8.79 4.80 -16.07
N THR A 66 8.19 4.81 -17.27
CA THR A 66 7.95 3.60 -18.07
C THR A 66 9.22 2.80 -18.31
N SER A 67 10.33 3.48 -18.70
CA SER A 67 11.60 2.80 -18.98
C SER A 67 12.23 2.13 -17.77
N ARG A 68 11.90 2.57 -16.55
CA ARG A 68 12.35 1.98 -15.28
C ARG A 68 11.50 0.78 -14.89
N VAL A 69 10.18 0.93 -14.91
CA VAL A 69 9.28 -0.06 -14.31
C VAL A 69 8.97 -1.24 -15.24
N VAL A 70 8.81 -1.00 -16.54
CA VAL A 70 8.36 -2.04 -17.48
C VAL A 70 9.27 -3.27 -17.52
N PRO A 71 10.61 -3.16 -17.57
CA PRO A 71 11.48 -4.33 -17.53
C PRO A 71 11.31 -5.14 -16.25
N VAL A 72 11.22 -4.48 -15.09
CA VAL A 72 11.07 -5.11 -13.78
C VAL A 72 9.72 -5.82 -13.68
N VAL A 73 8.63 -5.13 -14.06
CA VAL A 73 7.28 -5.72 -14.09
C VAL A 73 7.25 -6.99 -14.94
N LYS A 74 7.83 -6.93 -16.15
CA LYS A 74 7.86 -8.06 -17.09
C LYS A 74 8.57 -9.28 -16.50
N GLU A 75 9.75 -9.08 -15.92
CA GLU A 75 10.53 -10.18 -15.34
C GLU A 75 9.86 -10.77 -14.10
N LEU A 76 9.34 -9.96 -13.19
CA LEU A 76 8.60 -10.44 -12.01
C LEU A 76 7.34 -11.19 -12.41
N ALA A 77 6.56 -10.67 -13.35
CA ALA A 77 5.36 -11.33 -13.85
C ALA A 77 5.67 -12.68 -14.53
N ALA A 78 6.77 -12.77 -15.28
CA ALA A 78 7.24 -14.02 -15.89
C ALA A 78 7.61 -15.08 -14.85
N GLN A 79 8.02 -14.67 -13.65
CA GLN A 79 8.29 -15.55 -12.50
C GLN A 79 7.02 -15.91 -11.69
N GLY A 80 5.83 -15.49 -12.16
CA GLY A 80 4.56 -15.78 -11.50
C GLY A 80 4.23 -14.88 -10.31
N ILE A 81 4.98 -13.80 -10.12
CA ILE A 81 4.69 -12.83 -9.05
C ILE A 81 3.48 -11.97 -9.41
N THR A 82 2.58 -11.74 -8.47
CA THR A 82 1.52 -10.74 -8.62
C THR A 82 2.11 -9.35 -8.49
N VAL A 83 2.18 -8.62 -9.60
CA VAL A 83 2.77 -7.28 -9.65
C VAL A 83 1.68 -6.21 -9.62
N SER A 84 1.85 -5.23 -8.74
CA SER A 84 1.16 -3.94 -8.74
C SER A 84 2.09 -2.88 -9.35
N ILE A 85 1.53 -1.91 -10.05
CA ILE A 85 2.24 -0.72 -10.52
C ILE A 85 1.82 0.51 -9.70
N ASP A 86 2.76 1.15 -9.00
CA ASP A 86 2.56 2.42 -8.28
C ASP A 86 2.82 3.57 -9.24
N THR A 87 1.76 4.13 -9.80
CA THR A 87 1.85 5.25 -10.75
C THR A 87 0.58 6.09 -10.78
N MET A 88 0.74 7.38 -11.11
CA MET A 88 -0.36 8.30 -11.37
C MET A 88 -0.57 8.58 -12.87
N HIS A 89 0.21 7.97 -13.75
CA HIS A 89 0.17 8.16 -15.20
C HIS A 89 -0.52 6.97 -15.89
N ALA A 90 -1.60 7.24 -16.61
CA ALA A 90 -2.34 6.21 -17.35
C ALA A 90 -1.47 5.49 -18.41
N ASP A 91 -0.55 6.21 -19.05
CA ASP A 91 0.35 5.61 -20.05
C ASP A 91 1.35 4.63 -19.42
N VAL A 92 1.86 4.92 -18.21
CA VAL A 92 2.71 4.00 -17.44
C VAL A 92 1.91 2.78 -16.99
N ALA A 93 0.70 3.01 -16.43
CA ALA A 93 -0.20 1.93 -16.05
C ALA A 93 -0.52 1.00 -17.22
N ARG A 94 -0.83 1.55 -18.39
CA ARG A 94 -1.08 0.79 -19.63
C ARG A 94 0.13 -0.08 -20.01
N ALA A 95 1.33 0.49 -20.03
CA ALA A 95 2.55 -0.22 -20.37
C ALA A 95 2.88 -1.33 -19.38
N ALA A 96 2.68 -1.07 -18.07
CA ALA A 96 2.87 -2.06 -17.02
C ALA A 96 1.85 -3.21 -17.10
N LEU A 97 0.56 -2.91 -17.35
CA LEU A 97 -0.48 -3.93 -17.54
C LEU A 97 -0.19 -4.83 -18.75
N GLN A 98 0.25 -4.24 -19.87
CA GLN A 98 0.68 -5.00 -21.07
C GLN A 98 1.91 -5.87 -20.79
N SER A 99 2.72 -5.51 -19.80
CA SER A 99 3.92 -6.24 -19.37
C SER A 99 3.65 -7.27 -18.26
N GLY A 100 2.40 -7.39 -17.80
CA GLY A 100 1.98 -8.42 -16.87
C GLY A 100 1.60 -7.94 -15.46
N ALA A 101 1.60 -6.63 -15.19
CA ALA A 101 1.01 -6.11 -13.94
C ALA A 101 -0.46 -6.50 -13.85
N ARG A 102 -0.95 -6.71 -12.64
CA ARG A 102 -2.31 -7.17 -12.36
C ARG A 102 -3.10 -6.20 -11.48
N ILE A 103 -2.45 -5.18 -10.91
CA ILE A 103 -3.03 -4.21 -10.00
C ILE A 103 -2.46 -2.85 -10.36
N VAL A 104 -3.25 -1.79 -10.24
CA VAL A 104 -2.77 -0.40 -10.31
C VAL A 104 -2.95 0.25 -8.95
N ASN A 105 -1.86 0.78 -8.39
CA ASN A 105 -1.85 1.56 -7.17
C ASN A 105 -1.65 3.03 -7.52
N ASP A 106 -2.70 3.83 -7.41
CA ASP A 106 -2.69 5.25 -7.80
C ASP A 106 -2.81 6.15 -6.56
N VAL A 107 -1.67 6.71 -6.16
CA VAL A 107 -1.60 7.60 -5.01
C VAL A 107 -2.39 8.91 -5.18
N SER A 108 -2.81 9.24 -6.41
CA SER A 108 -3.68 10.40 -6.67
C SER A 108 -5.17 10.10 -6.49
N GLY A 109 -5.55 8.81 -6.39
CA GLY A 109 -6.94 8.39 -6.35
C GLY A 109 -7.72 8.74 -7.62
N GLY A 110 -7.08 8.62 -8.78
CA GLY A 110 -7.67 8.93 -10.09
C GLY A 110 -7.67 10.41 -10.48
N ARG A 111 -7.09 11.30 -9.67
CA ARG A 111 -7.20 12.76 -9.85
C ARG A 111 -6.07 13.36 -10.67
N ALA A 112 -4.93 12.69 -10.82
CA ALA A 112 -3.78 13.23 -11.55
C ALA A 112 -3.92 13.08 -13.07
N ASP A 113 -4.50 11.98 -13.54
CA ASP A 113 -4.64 11.68 -14.96
C ASP A 113 -6.08 11.24 -15.29
N PRO A 114 -6.86 12.03 -16.02
CA PRO A 114 -8.25 11.69 -16.38
C PRO A 114 -8.36 10.47 -17.29
N ALA A 115 -7.27 10.01 -17.91
CA ALA A 115 -7.26 8.81 -18.73
C ALA A 115 -7.16 7.51 -17.91
N MET A 116 -6.87 7.60 -16.59
CA MET A 116 -6.70 6.44 -15.71
C MET A 116 -8.01 5.65 -15.56
N ALA A 117 -9.12 6.30 -15.22
CA ALA A 117 -10.38 5.63 -14.99
C ALA A 117 -10.92 4.88 -16.24
N PRO A 118 -10.96 5.49 -17.45
CA PRO A 118 -11.31 4.75 -18.68
C PRO A 118 -10.38 3.57 -18.97
N LEU A 119 -9.08 3.73 -18.75
CA LEU A 119 -8.12 2.63 -18.93
C LEU A 119 -8.46 1.44 -18.01
N LEU A 120 -8.75 1.71 -16.73
CA LEU A 120 -8.96 0.65 -15.76
C LEU A 120 -10.36 0.03 -15.88
N ALA A 121 -11.35 0.77 -16.34
CA ALA A 121 -12.65 0.22 -16.75
C ALA A 121 -12.51 -0.82 -17.88
N GLU A 122 -11.65 -0.54 -18.88
CA GLU A 122 -11.36 -1.47 -19.97
C GLU A 122 -10.51 -2.66 -19.49
N ALA A 123 -9.49 -2.42 -18.67
CA ALA A 123 -8.56 -3.44 -18.22
C ALA A 123 -9.17 -4.44 -17.22
N GLY A 124 -10.17 -4.03 -16.42
CA GLY A 124 -10.87 -4.88 -15.45
C GLY A 124 -9.97 -5.41 -14.31
N VAL A 125 -8.90 -4.71 -13.99
CA VAL A 125 -7.95 -5.06 -12.92
C VAL A 125 -8.25 -4.30 -11.63
N PRO A 126 -7.83 -4.80 -10.46
CA PRO A 126 -7.94 -4.05 -9.21
C PRO A 126 -7.22 -2.70 -9.26
N TRP A 127 -7.88 -1.69 -8.70
CA TRP A 127 -7.39 -0.32 -8.60
C TRP A 127 -7.40 0.16 -7.17
N VAL A 128 -6.23 0.55 -6.63
CA VAL A 128 -6.11 1.18 -5.31
C VAL A 128 -6.25 2.69 -5.49
N LEU A 129 -7.32 3.22 -4.89
CA LEU A 129 -7.62 4.66 -4.83
C LEU A 129 -7.12 5.21 -3.49
N MET A 130 -6.00 5.92 -3.50
CA MET A 130 -5.51 6.55 -2.27
C MET A 130 -6.08 7.95 -2.09
N HIS A 131 -6.41 8.29 -0.85
CA HIS A 131 -6.78 9.64 -0.48
C HIS A 131 -5.60 10.59 -0.62
N TRP A 132 -5.70 11.50 -1.56
CA TRP A 132 -4.68 12.48 -1.86
C TRP A 132 -5.26 13.90 -1.91
N ARG A 133 -4.58 14.85 -1.26
CA ARG A 133 -4.81 16.28 -1.45
C ARG A 133 -3.52 16.91 -1.96
N SER A 134 -3.56 17.62 -3.09
CA SER A 134 -2.40 18.35 -3.57
C SER A 134 -2.02 19.43 -2.57
N VAL A 135 -0.73 19.46 -2.20
CA VAL A 135 -0.17 20.62 -1.51
C VAL A 135 0.20 21.63 -2.60
N SER A 136 -0.34 22.84 -2.51
CA SER A 136 0.00 23.90 -3.47
C SER A 136 1.52 24.10 -3.50
N SER A 137 2.10 24.14 -4.71
CA SER A 137 3.52 24.46 -4.89
C SER A 137 3.90 25.84 -4.36
N GLU A 138 2.92 26.74 -4.25
CA GLU A 138 3.09 28.10 -3.72
C GLU A 138 3.12 28.14 -2.17
N GLN A 139 2.58 27.13 -1.50
CA GLN A 139 2.52 27.04 -0.05
C GLN A 139 2.83 25.62 0.45
N PRO A 140 4.03 25.08 0.20
CA PRO A 140 4.38 23.69 0.52
C PRO A 140 4.34 23.35 2.01
N HIS A 141 4.22 24.34 2.89
CA HIS A 141 4.17 24.19 4.34
C HIS A 141 2.74 24.26 4.92
N GLN A 142 1.74 24.60 4.11
CA GLN A 142 0.34 24.59 4.54
C GLN A 142 -0.36 23.33 4.04
N ALA A 143 -0.16 22.21 4.75
CA ALA A 143 -1.04 21.06 4.57
C ALA A 143 -2.50 21.52 4.77
N PRO A 144 -3.45 21.09 3.90
CA PRO A 144 -4.85 21.39 4.08
C PRO A 144 -5.28 20.95 5.49
N ARG A 145 -5.88 21.85 6.25
CA ARG A 145 -6.37 21.52 7.59
C ARG A 145 -7.71 20.82 7.47
N PHE A 146 -7.79 19.65 8.06
CA PHE A 146 -9.06 18.95 8.24
C PHE A 146 -9.80 19.56 9.44
N ARG A 147 -11.13 19.67 9.34
CA ARG A 147 -12.01 19.93 10.50
C ARG A 147 -12.30 18.63 11.22
N ASP A 148 -12.59 17.60 10.44
CA ASP A 148 -12.75 16.22 10.87
C ASP A 148 -12.07 15.31 9.82
N VAL A 149 -10.83 14.91 10.11
CA VAL A 149 -10.03 14.13 9.16
C VAL A 149 -10.69 12.80 8.81
N VAL A 150 -11.37 12.15 9.75
CA VAL A 150 -12.00 10.85 9.52
C VAL A 150 -13.21 10.99 8.59
N ALA A 151 -14.10 11.94 8.90
CA ALA A 151 -15.29 12.17 8.09
C ALA A 151 -14.93 12.66 6.68
N GLU A 152 -13.98 13.61 6.56
CA GLU A 152 -13.58 14.18 5.27
C GLU A 152 -12.86 13.16 4.41
N VAL A 153 -11.87 12.42 4.94
CA VAL A 153 -11.14 11.39 4.18
C VAL A 153 -12.09 10.27 3.72
N ARG A 154 -12.98 9.82 4.60
CA ARG A 154 -13.98 8.82 4.23
C ARG A 154 -14.90 9.30 3.11
N ALA A 155 -15.42 10.53 3.21
CA ALA A 155 -16.31 11.10 2.19
C ALA A 155 -15.58 11.27 0.84
N GLU A 156 -14.33 11.77 0.85
CA GLU A 156 -13.54 11.96 -0.36
C GLU A 156 -13.12 10.64 -1.03
N LEU A 157 -12.84 9.59 -0.24
CA LEU A 157 -12.57 8.25 -0.77
C LEU A 157 -13.82 7.66 -1.44
N LEU A 158 -14.99 7.76 -0.77
CA LEU A 158 -16.24 7.26 -1.35
C LEU A 158 -16.63 8.02 -2.61
N ALA A 159 -16.41 9.33 -2.67
CA ALA A 159 -16.60 10.12 -3.89
C ALA A 159 -15.66 9.64 -5.01
N SER A 160 -14.39 9.30 -4.72
CA SER A 160 -13.48 8.74 -5.72
C SER A 160 -13.93 7.36 -6.20
N VAL A 161 -14.52 6.54 -5.32
CA VAL A 161 -15.15 5.25 -5.69
C VAL A 161 -16.33 5.49 -6.63
N ASP A 162 -17.23 6.43 -6.28
CA ASP A 162 -18.40 6.77 -7.12
C ASP A 162 -17.97 7.29 -8.50
N ASP A 163 -16.94 8.13 -8.56
CA ASP A 163 -16.38 8.65 -9.81
C ASP A 163 -15.78 7.52 -10.67
N ALA A 164 -15.06 6.58 -10.07
CA ALA A 164 -14.51 5.41 -10.77
C ALA A 164 -15.61 4.50 -11.33
N VAL A 165 -16.65 4.22 -10.54
CA VAL A 165 -17.81 3.43 -10.97
C VAL A 165 -18.57 4.14 -12.09
N ALA A 166 -18.76 5.45 -11.98
CA ALA A 166 -19.40 6.25 -13.05
C ALA A 166 -18.59 6.23 -14.36
N ALA A 167 -17.26 6.08 -14.28
CA ALA A 167 -16.39 5.90 -15.43
C ALA A 167 -16.40 4.45 -15.99
N GLY A 168 -17.14 3.52 -15.37
CA GLY A 168 -17.31 2.14 -15.83
C GLY A 168 -16.41 1.11 -15.14
N VAL A 169 -15.67 1.49 -14.09
CA VAL A 169 -14.87 0.55 -13.32
C VAL A 169 -15.79 -0.33 -12.47
N ASP A 170 -15.53 -1.64 -12.47
CA ASP A 170 -16.24 -2.61 -11.64
C ASP A 170 -15.98 -2.29 -10.15
N PRO A 171 -17.02 -2.04 -9.31
CA PRO A 171 -16.86 -1.74 -7.90
C PRO A 171 -16.10 -2.83 -7.13
N ASP A 172 -16.20 -4.10 -7.53
CA ASP A 172 -15.49 -5.22 -6.89
C ASP A 172 -13.97 -5.20 -7.17
N LYS A 173 -13.52 -4.31 -8.05
CA LYS A 173 -12.10 -4.07 -8.36
C LYS A 173 -11.49 -2.89 -7.60
N LEU A 174 -12.29 -2.18 -6.82
CA LEU A 174 -11.82 -0.99 -6.11
C LEU A 174 -11.31 -1.34 -4.72
N VAL A 175 -10.17 -0.76 -4.36
CA VAL A 175 -9.57 -0.79 -3.04
C VAL A 175 -9.29 0.64 -2.62
N ILE A 176 -9.54 1.02 -1.37
CA ILE A 176 -9.26 2.37 -0.87
C ILE A 176 -8.07 2.39 0.08
N ASP A 177 -7.28 3.47 0.05
CA ASP A 177 -6.19 3.75 1.01
C ASP A 177 -6.41 5.14 1.62
N PRO A 178 -6.50 5.28 2.96
CA PRO A 178 -6.66 6.57 3.62
C PRO A 178 -5.48 7.55 3.44
N GLY A 179 -4.40 7.13 2.81
CA GLY A 179 -3.27 7.98 2.47
C GLY A 179 -2.52 8.51 3.70
N LEU A 180 -2.18 7.63 4.65
CA LEU A 180 -1.39 8.01 5.82
C LEU A 180 -0.09 8.71 5.42
N GLY A 181 0.23 9.82 6.06
CA GLY A 181 1.45 10.59 5.78
C GLY A 181 1.37 11.52 4.56
N PHE A 182 0.31 11.47 3.75
CA PHE A 182 0.09 12.37 2.63
C PHE A 182 -0.80 13.54 3.07
N ALA A 183 -0.24 14.76 3.09
CA ALA A 183 -0.92 16.00 3.50
C ALA A 183 -1.67 15.88 4.86
N LYS A 184 -1.16 15.10 5.78
CA LYS A 184 -1.75 14.81 7.09
C LYS A 184 -0.76 15.05 8.21
N THR A 185 -1.22 15.61 9.34
CA THR A 185 -0.43 15.72 10.56
C THR A 185 -0.23 14.37 11.25
N GLY A 186 0.63 14.32 12.27
CA GLY A 186 0.77 13.10 13.10
C GLY A 186 -0.55 12.70 13.76
N GLN A 187 -1.31 13.66 14.27
CA GLN A 187 -2.61 13.43 14.91
C GLN A 187 -3.66 12.91 13.92
N ASP A 188 -3.71 13.48 12.69
CA ASP A 188 -4.60 13.00 11.64
C ASP A 188 -4.35 11.53 11.29
N ASN A 189 -3.07 11.13 11.21
CA ASN A 189 -2.72 9.74 10.92
C ASN A 189 -3.19 8.79 12.04
N TRP A 190 -3.04 9.18 13.31
CA TRP A 190 -3.52 8.38 14.43
C TRP A 190 -5.04 8.32 14.49
N ALA A 191 -5.74 9.42 14.18
CA ALA A 191 -7.19 9.45 14.09
C ALA A 191 -7.71 8.50 13.01
N LEU A 192 -7.09 8.48 11.82
CA LEU A 192 -7.45 7.57 10.73
C LEU A 192 -7.18 6.10 11.07
N LEU A 193 -6.05 5.80 11.73
CA LEU A 193 -5.76 4.44 12.21
C LEU A 193 -6.77 3.98 13.26
N HIS A 194 -7.14 4.85 14.21
CA HIS A 194 -8.19 4.56 15.20
C HIS A 194 -9.56 4.32 14.55
N ALA A 195 -9.84 5.05 13.47
CA ALA A 195 -11.10 4.94 12.73
C ALA A 195 -11.11 3.85 11.65
N LEU A 196 -10.07 2.99 11.57
CA LEU A 196 -10.00 1.91 10.57
C LEU A 196 -11.28 1.05 10.52
N PRO A 197 -11.93 0.66 11.63
CA PRO A 197 -13.20 -0.07 11.58
C PRO A 197 -14.31 0.68 10.83
N GLN A 198 -14.32 2.03 10.86
CA GLN A 198 -15.30 2.83 10.12
C GLN A 198 -15.01 2.85 8.61
N LEU A 199 -13.73 2.78 8.22
CA LEU A 199 -13.34 2.65 6.80
C LEU A 199 -13.69 1.25 6.29
N VAL A 200 -13.37 0.20 7.03
CA VAL A 200 -13.74 -1.19 6.69
C VAL A 200 -15.25 -1.36 6.60
N ALA A 201 -16.03 -0.71 7.47
CA ALA A 201 -17.49 -0.75 7.45
C ALA A 201 -18.12 -0.09 6.20
N THR A 202 -17.35 0.57 5.35
CA THR A 202 -17.83 1.05 4.03
C THR A 202 -18.13 -0.09 3.06
N GLY A 203 -17.58 -1.28 3.32
CA GLY A 203 -17.67 -2.45 2.44
C GLY A 203 -16.64 -2.45 1.30
N VAL A 204 -15.92 -1.35 1.08
CA VAL A 204 -14.80 -1.30 0.12
C VAL A 204 -13.54 -1.82 0.80
N PRO A 205 -12.77 -2.73 0.17
CA PRO A 205 -11.50 -3.22 0.71
C PRO A 205 -10.52 -2.08 1.05
N VAL A 206 -9.84 -2.17 2.20
CA VAL A 206 -8.94 -1.11 2.69
C VAL A 206 -7.49 -1.58 2.68
N LEU A 207 -6.62 -0.85 1.97
CA LEU A 207 -5.16 -0.98 2.03
C LEU A 207 -4.60 0.05 2.99
N LEU A 208 -3.63 -0.35 3.82
CA LEU A 208 -2.93 0.56 4.75
C LEU A 208 -1.43 0.64 4.46
N GLY A 209 -0.97 1.84 4.11
CA GLY A 209 0.46 2.15 3.92
C GLY A 209 1.02 2.97 5.09
N ALA A 210 1.40 2.36 6.22
CA ALA A 210 2.00 3.04 7.37
C ALA A 210 3.53 2.93 7.43
N SER A 211 4.12 2.03 6.62
CA SER A 211 5.51 1.63 6.71
C SER A 211 6.50 2.80 6.59
N ARG A 212 7.43 2.88 7.51
CA ARG A 212 8.51 3.87 7.61
C ARG A 212 8.06 5.33 7.73
N LYS A 213 6.75 5.61 7.87
CA LYS A 213 6.23 6.98 7.83
C LYS A 213 6.68 7.83 9.01
N ARG A 214 6.80 9.14 8.77
CA ARG A 214 7.39 10.11 9.73
C ARG A 214 6.66 10.18 11.07
N PHE A 215 5.35 9.96 11.12
CA PHE A 215 4.60 9.97 12.36
C PHE A 215 5.02 8.84 13.32
N LEU A 216 5.45 7.68 12.78
CA LEU A 216 6.06 6.60 13.57
C LEU A 216 7.42 7.01 14.13
N GLY A 217 8.25 7.66 13.30
CA GLY A 217 9.53 8.15 13.77
C GLY A 217 9.41 9.18 14.91
N ARG A 218 8.37 10.03 14.86
CA ARG A 218 8.08 10.99 15.94
C ARG A 218 7.58 10.30 17.21
N LEU A 219 6.73 9.29 17.09
CA LEU A 219 6.28 8.48 18.25
C LEU A 219 7.45 7.81 18.95
N LEU A 220 8.43 7.33 18.19
CA LEU A 220 9.59 6.59 18.64
C LEU A 220 10.83 7.48 18.78
N ALA A 221 10.64 8.80 18.98
CA ALA A 221 11.75 9.74 19.14
C ALA A 221 12.65 9.37 20.32
N GLY A 222 13.93 9.66 20.17
CA GLY A 222 14.92 9.51 21.24
C GLY A 222 14.70 10.51 22.38
N PRO A 223 15.48 10.40 23.48
CA PRO A 223 15.40 11.32 24.60
C PRO A 223 15.70 12.78 24.23
N ASP A 224 16.45 13.00 23.17
CA ASP A 224 16.78 14.31 22.59
C ASP A 224 15.68 14.89 21.70
N GLY A 225 14.56 14.17 21.52
CA GLY A 225 13.45 14.54 20.62
C GLY A 225 13.70 14.25 19.15
N SER A 226 14.85 13.67 18.77
CA SER A 226 15.17 13.31 17.39
C SER A 226 14.26 12.18 16.92
N PRO A 227 13.53 12.34 15.78
CA PRO A 227 12.72 11.28 15.26
C PRO A 227 13.55 10.05 14.87
N ARG A 228 13.06 8.85 15.18
CA ARG A 228 13.70 7.61 14.77
C ARG A 228 13.85 7.54 13.24
N PRO A 229 15.00 7.15 12.70
CA PRO A 229 15.22 7.03 11.25
C PRO A 229 14.28 5.97 10.61
N PRO A 230 14.06 6.01 9.28
CA PRO A 230 13.10 5.13 8.60
C PRO A 230 13.32 3.63 8.84
N ASP A 231 14.57 3.18 8.80
CA ASP A 231 15.00 1.80 9.02
C ASP A 231 14.80 1.31 10.47
N GLY A 232 14.69 2.22 11.41
CA GLY A 232 14.39 1.91 12.82
C GLY A 232 12.88 1.84 13.15
N ARG A 233 11.98 1.91 12.16
CA ARG A 233 10.52 1.96 12.36
C ARG A 233 9.80 0.65 12.04
N GLU A 234 10.54 -0.42 11.73
CA GLU A 234 9.95 -1.68 11.23
C GLU A 234 9.09 -2.38 12.29
N THR A 235 9.53 -2.41 13.54
CA THR A 235 8.72 -2.95 14.65
C THR A 235 7.36 -2.23 14.77
N ALA A 236 7.34 -0.89 14.69
CA ALA A 236 6.10 -0.14 14.73
C ALA A 236 5.22 -0.40 13.49
N THR A 237 5.84 -0.60 12.32
CA THR A 237 5.15 -1.00 11.10
C THR A 237 4.49 -2.36 11.27
N ALA A 238 5.20 -3.36 11.79
CA ALA A 238 4.68 -4.70 12.03
C ALA A 238 3.51 -4.71 13.03
N VAL A 239 3.61 -3.91 14.10
CA VAL A 239 2.50 -3.73 15.06
C VAL A 239 1.26 -3.14 14.38
N ILE A 240 1.42 -2.13 13.51
CA ILE A 240 0.28 -1.58 12.75
C ILE A 240 -0.27 -2.61 11.77
N SER A 241 0.57 -3.43 11.14
CA SER A 241 0.12 -4.53 10.26
C SER A 241 -0.74 -5.53 11.04
N ALA A 242 -0.34 -5.91 12.25
CA ALA A 242 -1.13 -6.77 13.13
C ALA A 242 -2.49 -6.14 13.49
N LEU A 243 -2.50 -4.88 13.91
CA LEU A 243 -3.73 -4.15 14.24
C LEU A 243 -4.64 -3.98 13.02
N ALA A 244 -4.06 -3.71 11.84
CA ALA A 244 -4.81 -3.62 10.59
C ALA A 244 -5.56 -4.93 10.28
N ALA A 245 -4.90 -6.07 10.48
CA ALA A 245 -5.50 -7.38 10.32
C ALA A 245 -6.65 -7.63 11.31
N LEU A 246 -6.45 -7.30 12.58
CA LEU A 246 -7.49 -7.45 13.62
C LEU A 246 -8.74 -6.62 13.31
N TYR A 247 -8.58 -5.47 12.67
CA TYR A 247 -9.68 -4.59 12.30
C TYR A 247 -10.21 -4.79 10.88
N GLY A 248 -9.76 -5.84 10.18
CA GLY A 248 -10.35 -6.27 8.91
C GLY A 248 -9.85 -5.49 7.68
N ALA A 249 -8.66 -4.90 7.72
CA ALA A 249 -8.03 -4.37 6.52
C ALA A 249 -7.82 -5.48 5.48
N TRP A 250 -8.00 -5.14 4.21
CA TRP A 250 -7.73 -6.05 3.09
C TRP A 250 -6.24 -6.30 2.93
N GLY A 251 -5.40 -5.28 3.14
CA GLY A 251 -3.97 -5.41 2.94
C GLY A 251 -3.16 -4.34 3.65
N VAL A 252 -1.85 -4.58 3.72
CA VAL A 252 -0.83 -3.65 4.21
C VAL A 252 0.27 -3.48 3.19
N ARG A 253 0.72 -2.22 2.97
CA ARG A 253 1.81 -1.88 2.07
C ARG A 253 3.07 -1.57 2.88
N VAL A 254 4.12 -2.37 2.71
CA VAL A 254 5.26 -2.41 3.63
C VAL A 254 6.61 -2.53 2.91
N HIS A 255 7.69 -2.03 3.53
CA HIS A 255 9.05 -2.19 3.03
C HIS A 255 9.71 -3.46 3.61
N ASP A 256 9.47 -3.76 4.90
CA ASP A 256 9.91 -5.01 5.53
C ASP A 256 8.74 -6.01 5.50
N VAL A 257 8.82 -6.91 4.52
CA VAL A 257 7.78 -7.93 4.29
C VAL A 257 7.78 -8.95 5.42
N ARG A 258 8.95 -9.48 5.77
CA ARG A 258 9.08 -10.56 6.77
C ARG A 258 8.47 -10.19 8.10
N ALA A 259 8.83 -9.02 8.66
CA ALA A 259 8.30 -8.57 9.94
C ALA A 259 6.77 -8.43 9.93
N SER A 260 6.19 -7.95 8.82
CA SER A 260 4.75 -7.82 8.67
C SER A 260 4.06 -9.17 8.50
N VAL A 261 4.61 -10.09 7.70
CA VAL A 261 4.10 -11.46 7.54
C VAL A 261 4.09 -12.20 8.88
N ASP A 262 5.16 -12.11 9.66
CA ASP A 262 5.24 -12.75 10.97
C ASP A 262 4.20 -12.18 11.93
N ALA A 263 3.99 -10.84 11.92
CA ALA A 263 2.95 -10.18 12.71
C ALA A 263 1.54 -10.66 12.32
N LEU A 264 1.25 -10.83 11.03
CA LEU A 264 -0.04 -11.35 10.54
C LEU A 264 -0.27 -12.80 10.94
N LYS A 265 0.76 -13.66 10.86
CA LYS A 265 0.68 -15.06 11.34
C LYS A 265 0.35 -15.13 12.83
N VAL A 266 0.91 -14.23 13.65
CA VAL A 266 0.60 -14.16 15.08
C VAL A 266 -0.88 -13.78 15.30
N VAL A 267 -1.40 -12.81 14.53
CA VAL A 267 -2.83 -12.43 14.60
C VAL A 267 -3.72 -13.61 14.20
N GLU A 268 -3.38 -14.30 13.13
CA GLU A 268 -4.13 -15.48 12.66
C GLU A 268 -4.19 -16.56 13.75
N ALA A 269 -3.04 -16.94 14.30
CA ALA A 269 -2.97 -17.93 15.38
C ALA A 269 -3.76 -17.48 16.63
N TRP A 270 -3.64 -16.20 17.00
CA TRP A 270 -4.35 -15.64 18.15
C TRP A 270 -5.88 -15.69 17.98
N THR A 271 -6.36 -15.35 16.80
CA THR A 271 -7.81 -15.30 16.53
C THR A 271 -8.44 -16.68 16.32
N GLN A 272 -7.64 -17.69 15.89
CA GLN A 272 -8.08 -19.06 15.69
C GLN A 272 -7.96 -19.93 16.96
N ALA A 273 -7.25 -19.49 17.98
CA ALA A 273 -7.01 -20.27 19.21
C ALA A 273 -8.30 -20.81 19.88
N PRO A 274 -9.45 -20.10 19.92
CA PRO A 274 -10.69 -20.65 20.46
C PRO A 274 -11.25 -21.86 19.70
N GLN A 275 -10.94 -21.97 18.40
CA GLN A 275 -11.38 -23.09 17.56
C GLN A 275 -10.55 -24.36 17.83
N ILE A 276 -9.28 -24.19 18.21
CA ILE A 276 -8.38 -25.30 18.56
C ILE A 276 -8.77 -25.90 19.90
N LEU A 277 -9.19 -25.10 20.87
CA LEU A 277 -9.59 -25.53 22.20
C LEU A 277 -11.00 -26.17 22.21
N GLY A 278 -11.85 -25.89 21.24
CA GLY A 278 -13.22 -26.47 21.12
C GLY A 278 -13.27 -27.91 20.59
N HIS A 279 -12.17 -28.45 20.11
CA HIS A 279 -12.11 -29.84 19.60
C HIS A 279 -11.40 -30.81 20.54
N THR A 280 -10.95 -30.36 21.71
CA THR A 280 -10.50 -31.30 22.75
C THR A 280 -11.67 -31.61 23.67
N GLU A 281 -12.75 -32.19 23.15
CA GLU A 281 -13.71 -32.93 23.95
C GLU A 281 -13.00 -34.17 24.48
N LEU A 282 -12.76 -34.16 25.80
CA LEU A 282 -13.11 -35.24 26.73
C LEU A 282 -13.18 -36.64 26.03
N ALA A 283 -12.02 -37.21 25.70
CA ALA A 283 -11.92 -38.64 25.75
C ALA A 283 -12.05 -39.00 27.23
N GLY A 284 -13.26 -39.40 27.60
CA GLY A 284 -13.57 -39.81 28.92
C GLY A 284 -12.64 -40.95 29.34
N ASP A 285 -12.06 -40.79 30.48
CA ASP A 285 -11.41 -41.82 31.24
C ASP A 285 -12.54 -42.62 31.95
N ASP A 286 -13.06 -43.61 31.25
CA ASP A 286 -13.89 -44.67 31.83
C ASP A 286 -13.07 -45.96 31.86
N GLY A 287 -12.50 -46.26 33.04
CA GLY A 287 -11.83 -47.56 33.26
C GLY A 287 -11.13 -47.59 34.61
#